data_d6f8399d5a8209d132f9b539dffc5e4c
#
_entry.id   d6f8399d5a8209d132f9b539dffc5e4c
#
_cell.length_a   1.000
_cell.length_b   1.000
_cell.length_c   1.000
_cell.angle_alpha   90.00
_cell.angle_beta   90.00
_cell.angle_gamma   90.00
#
_symmetry.space_group_name_H-M   'P 1'
#
loop_
_entity.id
_entity.type
_entity.pdbx_description
1 polymer ?
#
loop_
_entity_poly.entity_id
_entity_poly.type
_entity_poly.pdbx_seq_one_letter_code
_entity_poly.pdbx_strand_id
1 'polypeptide(L)'
;MKLEEHKDGNLLLISSETGSLYDDIPYGIIKAGINSLTGALSRRVYKSGIRVNAIAPGVTLTDMTKEYTNTTSGNLSVNSASGRYFLPDEVAEVACFLLSKASQCISGEIIHCNGGNHLKLNRENIE
;
A
#
# COMPACT_ATOMS: atom_id res chain seq x y z
N MET A 1 -14.60 25.93 -6.26
CA MET A 1 -14.43 25.40 -4.89
C MET A 1 -13.29 26.16 -4.25
N LYS A 2 -13.56 26.90 -3.23
CA LYS A 2 -12.49 27.54 -2.47
C LYS A 2 -11.81 26.46 -1.64
N LEU A 3 -10.57 26.12 -2.00
CA LEU A 3 -9.79 25.10 -1.34
C LEU A 3 -9.57 25.38 0.17
N GLU A 4 -9.75 26.63 0.59
CA GLU A 4 -9.68 27.05 1.98
C GLU A 4 -10.81 26.48 2.85
N GLU A 5 -11.91 26.03 2.24
CA GLU A 5 -13.07 25.47 2.95
C GLU A 5 -12.90 23.97 3.27
N HIS A 6 -11.89 23.32 2.69
CA HIS A 6 -11.64 21.87 2.85
C HIS A 6 -10.31 21.59 3.56
N LYS A 7 -10.20 22.08 4.80
CA LYS A 7 -8.97 21.94 5.61
C LYS A 7 -8.66 20.51 6.05
N ASP A 8 -9.60 19.58 5.89
CA ASP A 8 -9.47 18.20 6.37
C ASP A 8 -9.70 17.18 5.26
N GLY A 9 -9.44 17.55 4.01
CA GLY A 9 -9.56 16.61 2.88
C GLY A 9 -8.55 15.49 2.99
N ASN A 10 -8.98 14.28 2.68
CA ASN A 10 -8.14 13.10 2.75
C ASN A 10 -8.47 12.13 1.61
N LEU A 11 -7.46 11.79 0.85
CA LEU A 11 -7.57 10.82 -0.24
C LEU A 11 -6.64 9.66 0.06
N LEU A 12 -7.20 8.48 0.11
CA LEU A 12 -6.45 7.24 0.29
C LEU A 12 -6.55 6.40 -0.98
N LEU A 13 -5.41 6.16 -1.60
CA LEU A 13 -5.30 5.31 -2.78
C LEU A 13 -4.91 3.90 -2.39
N ILE A 14 -5.42 2.93 -3.13
CA ILE A 14 -5.10 1.53 -2.92
C ILE A 14 -4.08 1.09 -3.95
N SER A 15 -2.86 0.90 -3.50
CA SER A 15 -1.77 0.36 -4.30
C SER A 15 -1.62 -1.15 -4.04
N SER A 16 -0.42 -1.66 -4.18
CA SER A 16 -0.06 -3.05 -3.88
C SER A 16 1.45 -3.09 -3.64
N GLU A 17 1.91 -4.09 -2.91
CA GLU A 17 3.36 -4.32 -2.78
C GLU A 17 4.04 -4.48 -4.14
N THR A 18 3.32 -5.00 -5.15
CA THR A 18 3.86 -5.16 -6.51
C THR A 18 4.20 -3.82 -7.16
N GLY A 19 3.54 -2.73 -6.76
CA GLY A 19 3.86 -1.39 -7.23
C GLY A 19 5.20 -0.86 -6.75
N SER A 20 5.78 -1.48 -5.75
CA SER A 20 7.11 -1.14 -5.20
C SER A 20 8.20 -2.12 -5.65
N LEU A 21 7.85 -3.05 -6.53
CA LEU A 21 8.75 -4.01 -7.15
C LEU A 21 8.89 -3.67 -8.64
N TYR A 22 9.95 -4.18 -9.26
CA TYR A 22 10.07 -4.09 -10.71
C TYR A 22 9.18 -5.16 -11.34
N ASP A 23 8.25 -4.74 -12.18
CA ASP A 23 7.27 -5.63 -12.78
C ASP A 23 7.04 -5.25 -14.24
N ASP A 24 6.91 -6.23 -15.11
CA ASP A 24 6.59 -6.06 -16.53
C ASP A 24 5.13 -6.46 -16.83
N ILE A 25 4.38 -6.84 -15.80
CA ILE A 25 2.97 -7.18 -15.88
C ILE A 25 2.12 -5.93 -15.66
N PRO A 26 1.03 -5.73 -16.44
CA PRO A 26 0.19 -4.52 -16.33
C PRO A 26 -0.25 -4.18 -14.91
N TYR A 27 -0.56 -5.16 -14.10
CA TYR A 27 -1.00 -4.94 -12.71
C TYR A 27 0.06 -4.19 -11.90
N GLY A 28 1.29 -4.67 -11.90
CA GLY A 28 2.38 -4.01 -11.15
C GLY A 28 2.72 -2.65 -11.74
N ILE A 29 2.69 -2.51 -13.05
CA ILE A 29 2.94 -1.22 -13.73
C ILE A 29 1.90 -0.19 -13.31
N ILE A 30 0.61 -0.57 -13.29
CA ILE A 30 -0.47 0.32 -12.86
C ILE A 30 -0.31 0.70 -11.38
N LYS A 31 0.02 -0.26 -10.53
CA LYS A 31 0.22 0.00 -9.10
C LYS A 31 1.44 0.90 -8.84
N ALA A 32 2.50 0.75 -9.60
CA ALA A 32 3.64 1.69 -9.59
C ALA A 32 3.20 3.10 -10.02
N GLY A 33 2.33 3.19 -11.01
CA GLY A 33 1.72 4.45 -11.44
C GLY A 33 0.90 5.10 -10.32
N ILE A 34 0.14 4.33 -9.57
CA ILE A 34 -0.61 4.83 -8.40
C ILE A 34 0.35 5.39 -7.34
N ASN A 35 1.48 4.74 -7.10
CA ASN A 35 2.49 5.24 -6.17
C ASN A 35 3.04 6.59 -6.61
N SER A 36 3.37 6.72 -7.88
CA SER A 36 3.83 7.99 -8.46
C SER A 36 2.76 9.09 -8.36
N LEU A 37 1.52 8.74 -8.68
CA LEU A 37 0.39 9.67 -8.59
C LEU A 37 0.15 10.15 -7.15
N THR A 38 0.27 9.26 -6.18
CA THR A 38 0.12 9.60 -4.75
C THR A 38 1.07 10.73 -4.35
N GLY A 39 2.34 10.61 -4.68
CA GLY A 39 3.32 11.64 -4.39
C GLY A 39 3.03 12.95 -5.13
N ALA A 40 2.71 12.87 -6.41
CA ALA A 40 2.44 14.05 -7.23
C ALA A 40 1.20 14.81 -6.74
N LEU A 41 0.10 14.12 -6.47
CA LEU A 41 -1.12 14.75 -5.93
C LEU A 41 -0.86 15.36 -4.56
N SER A 42 -0.17 14.65 -3.68
CA SER A 42 0.18 15.16 -2.35
C SER A 42 0.86 16.53 -2.44
N ARG A 43 1.86 16.63 -3.30
CA ARG A 43 2.60 17.89 -3.50
C ARG A 43 1.69 19.03 -3.98
N ARG A 44 0.73 18.73 -4.82
CA ARG A 44 -0.16 19.75 -5.40
C ARG A 44 -1.20 20.27 -4.43
N VAL A 45 -1.69 19.41 -3.52
CA VAL A 45 -2.91 19.73 -2.75
C VAL A 45 -2.66 19.91 -1.24
N TYR A 46 -1.46 19.64 -0.75
CA TYR A 46 -1.19 19.71 0.69
C TYR A 46 -1.45 21.11 1.26
N LYS A 47 -1.03 22.16 0.56
CA LYS A 47 -1.26 23.54 0.99
C LYS A 47 -2.75 23.91 1.05
N SER A 48 -3.58 23.15 0.38
CA SER A 48 -5.04 23.32 0.40
C SER A 48 -5.70 22.52 1.53
N GLY A 49 -4.92 21.93 2.42
CA GLY A 49 -5.42 21.14 3.53
C GLY A 49 -5.87 19.74 3.13
N ILE A 50 -5.42 19.23 2.01
CA ILE A 50 -5.77 17.90 1.53
C ILE A 50 -4.53 17.00 1.61
N ARG A 51 -4.69 15.85 2.24
CA ARG A 51 -3.65 14.83 2.33
C ARG A 51 -3.94 13.70 1.34
N VAL A 52 -2.89 13.17 0.74
CA VAL A 52 -2.98 12.07 -0.21
C VAL A 52 -1.95 11.04 0.17
N ASN A 53 -2.40 9.87 0.53
CA ASN A 53 -1.54 8.73 0.86
C ASN A 53 -2.04 7.49 0.12
N ALA A 54 -1.24 6.45 0.10
CA ALA A 54 -1.64 5.15 -0.42
C ALA A 54 -1.30 4.06 0.60
N ILE A 55 -2.08 2.99 0.57
CA ILE A 55 -1.71 1.74 1.21
C ILE A 55 -1.29 0.74 0.14
N ALA A 56 -0.29 -0.05 0.44
CA ALA A 56 0.23 -1.09 -0.45
C ALA A 56 0.18 -2.43 0.28
N PRO A 57 -0.97 -3.12 0.23
CA PRO A 57 -1.11 -4.40 0.90
C PRO A 57 -0.25 -5.48 0.24
N GLY A 58 0.21 -6.42 1.05
CA GLY A 58 0.69 -7.71 0.57
C GLY A 58 -0.49 -8.63 0.26
N VAL A 59 -0.19 -9.92 0.09
CA VAL A 59 -1.24 -10.89 -0.22
C VAL A 59 -2.19 -10.99 0.97
N THR A 60 -3.41 -10.59 0.73
CA THR A 60 -4.49 -10.52 1.73
C THR A 60 -5.50 -11.61 1.44
N LEU A 61 -5.95 -12.29 2.49
CA LEU A 61 -6.97 -13.32 2.38
C LEU A 61 -8.32 -12.71 2.04
N THR A 62 -8.72 -12.84 0.78
CA THR A 62 -9.99 -12.41 0.25
C THR A 62 -10.56 -13.51 -0.63
N ASP A 63 -11.80 -13.37 -1.06
CA ASP A 63 -12.39 -14.32 -2.01
C ASP A 63 -11.58 -14.39 -3.33
N MET A 64 -10.99 -13.28 -3.75
CA MET A 64 -10.13 -13.22 -4.93
C MET A 64 -8.81 -14.00 -4.77
N THR A 65 -8.27 -14.04 -3.55
CA THR A 65 -6.96 -14.67 -3.29
C THR A 65 -7.08 -16.07 -2.74
N LYS A 66 -8.27 -16.53 -2.44
CA LYS A 66 -8.55 -17.83 -1.82
C LYS A 66 -7.98 -19.02 -2.62
N GLU A 67 -8.02 -18.94 -3.94
CA GLU A 67 -7.45 -19.97 -4.81
C GLU A 67 -5.92 -20.03 -4.71
N TYR A 68 -5.26 -18.90 -4.58
CA TYR A 68 -3.80 -18.83 -4.44
C TYR A 68 -3.33 -19.39 -3.11
N THR A 69 -4.13 -19.28 -2.06
CA THR A 69 -3.78 -19.75 -0.73
C THR A 69 -3.95 -21.25 -0.55
N ASN A 70 -4.76 -21.89 -1.41
CA ASN A 70 -5.09 -23.31 -1.33
C ASN A 70 -4.21 -24.20 -2.21
N THR A 71 -3.30 -23.63 -3.02
CA THR A 71 -2.40 -24.40 -3.88
C THR A 71 -0.98 -24.39 -3.33
N THR A 72 -0.29 -25.51 -3.44
CA THR A 72 1.11 -25.63 -3.00
C THR A 72 2.04 -24.67 -3.75
N SER A 73 1.76 -24.43 -5.03
CA SER A 73 2.50 -23.49 -5.86
C SER A 73 2.12 -22.03 -5.61
N GLY A 74 0.94 -21.79 -5.04
CA GLY A 74 0.45 -20.46 -4.70
C GLY A 74 0.64 -20.09 -3.24
N ASN A 75 1.41 -20.86 -2.48
CA ASN A 75 1.66 -20.55 -1.08
C ASN A 75 2.72 -19.46 -0.96
N LEU A 76 2.31 -18.22 -1.22
CA LEU A 76 3.16 -17.05 -1.17
C LEU A 76 3.71 -16.79 0.23
N SER A 77 3.04 -17.29 1.26
CA SER A 77 3.50 -17.11 2.64
C SER A 77 4.85 -17.78 2.91
N VAL A 78 5.13 -18.88 2.21
CA VAL A 78 6.41 -19.59 2.34
C VAL A 78 7.57 -18.78 1.78
N ASN A 79 7.32 -18.01 0.74
CA ASN A 79 8.33 -17.23 0.02
C ASN A 79 8.34 -15.75 0.43
N SER A 80 7.46 -15.36 1.35
CA SER A 80 7.38 -13.98 1.80
C SER A 80 8.20 -13.75 3.06
N ALA A 81 8.72 -12.56 3.22
CA ALA A 81 9.45 -12.16 4.42
C ALA A 81 8.57 -12.27 5.68
N SER A 82 7.28 -12.01 5.54
CA SER A 82 6.31 -12.09 6.64
C SER A 82 5.97 -13.53 7.04
N GLY A 83 6.14 -14.48 6.12
CA GLY A 83 5.75 -15.88 6.34
C GLY A 83 4.25 -16.11 6.50
N ARG A 84 3.41 -15.12 6.18
CA ARG A 84 1.95 -15.23 6.34
C ARG A 84 1.19 -14.37 5.34
N TYR A 85 -0.08 -14.69 5.19
CA TYR A 85 -1.06 -13.83 4.53
C TYR A 85 -1.62 -12.82 5.53
N PHE A 86 -2.09 -11.69 5.02
CA PHE A 86 -2.69 -10.65 5.84
C PHE A 86 -4.21 -10.76 5.82
N LEU A 87 -4.85 -10.26 6.86
CA LEU A 87 -6.31 -10.23 6.94
C LEU A 87 -6.82 -8.86 6.49
N PRO A 88 -8.01 -8.81 5.85
CA PRO A 88 -8.61 -7.54 5.46
C PRO A 88 -8.73 -6.54 6.60
N ASP A 89 -9.05 -6.99 7.81
CA ASP A 89 -9.19 -6.13 8.99
C ASP A 89 -7.87 -5.46 9.37
N GLU A 90 -6.74 -6.15 9.20
CA GLU A 90 -5.43 -5.59 9.47
C GLU A 90 -5.12 -4.42 8.53
N VAL A 91 -5.44 -4.59 7.25
CA VAL A 91 -5.26 -3.53 6.25
C VAL A 91 -6.24 -2.38 6.51
N ALA A 92 -7.48 -2.69 6.86
CA ALA A 92 -8.50 -1.69 7.16
C ALA A 92 -8.12 -0.80 8.35
N GLU A 93 -7.47 -1.34 9.37
CA GLU A 93 -7.01 -0.55 10.52
C GLU A 93 -5.96 0.48 10.11
N VAL A 94 -5.05 0.13 9.21
CA VAL A 94 -4.07 1.08 8.67
C VAL A 94 -4.78 2.16 7.85
N ALA A 95 -5.76 1.79 7.05
CA ALA A 95 -6.58 2.74 6.31
C ALA A 95 -7.29 3.72 7.25
N CYS A 96 -7.87 3.24 8.33
CA CYS A 96 -8.52 4.08 9.34
C CYS A 96 -7.53 5.07 9.98
N PHE A 97 -6.33 4.62 10.30
CA PHE A 97 -5.27 5.49 10.80
C PHE A 97 -4.93 6.62 9.82
N LEU A 98 -4.73 6.27 8.54
CA LEU A 98 -4.38 7.26 7.51
C LEU A 98 -5.51 8.24 7.22
N LEU A 99 -6.76 7.82 7.42
CA LEU A 99 -7.94 8.68 7.25
C LEU A 99 -8.28 9.49 8.50
N SER A 100 -7.58 9.25 9.60
CA SER A 100 -7.81 9.93 10.87
C SER A 100 -6.91 11.14 11.08
N LYS A 101 -7.22 11.96 12.09
CA LYS A 101 -6.38 13.08 12.52
C LYS A 101 -5.03 12.64 13.10
N ALA A 102 -4.92 11.37 13.53
CA ALA A 102 -3.67 10.84 14.07
C ALA A 102 -2.53 10.86 13.04
N SER A 103 -2.85 10.87 11.75
CA SER A 103 -1.89 10.91 10.65
C SER A 103 -1.80 12.26 9.94
N GLN A 104 -2.22 13.35 10.60
CA GLN A 104 -2.36 14.64 9.92
C GLN A 104 -1.06 15.23 9.39
N CYS A 105 0.10 14.78 9.87
CA CYS A 105 1.39 15.21 9.34
C CYS A 105 1.91 14.29 8.21
N ILE A 106 1.14 13.26 7.83
CA ILE A 106 1.54 12.28 6.82
C ILE A 106 0.80 12.57 5.51
N SER A 107 1.56 12.84 4.45
CA SER A 107 1.03 12.99 3.10
C SER A 107 2.11 12.62 2.08
N GLY A 108 1.69 11.98 1.00
CA GLY A 108 2.59 11.52 -0.05
C GLY A 108 3.24 10.18 0.22
N GLU A 109 2.84 9.48 1.27
CA GLU A 109 3.44 8.22 1.68
C GLU A 109 2.72 7.01 1.08
N ILE A 110 3.51 5.98 0.79
CA ILE A 110 3.02 4.66 0.44
C ILE A 110 3.28 3.78 1.66
N ILE A 111 2.21 3.44 2.36
CA ILE A 111 2.32 2.62 3.58
C ILE A 111 2.17 1.15 3.19
N HIS A 112 3.24 0.41 3.31
CA HIS A 112 3.26 -1.01 3.00
C HIS A 112 2.68 -1.82 4.15
N CYS A 113 1.64 -2.59 3.84
CA CYS A 113 0.98 -3.49 4.79
C CYS A 113 1.30 -4.93 4.37
N ASN A 114 2.59 -5.28 4.38
CA ASN A 114 3.07 -6.52 3.79
C ASN A 114 4.22 -7.19 4.58
N GLY A 115 4.45 -6.76 5.81
CA GLY A 115 5.52 -7.33 6.62
C GLY A 115 6.92 -7.14 6.05
N GLY A 116 7.12 -6.12 5.21
CA GLY A 116 8.42 -5.83 4.62
C GLY A 116 8.78 -6.66 3.39
N ASN A 117 7.83 -7.37 2.79
CA ASN A 117 8.11 -8.22 1.62
C ASN A 117 8.74 -7.47 0.43
N HIS A 118 8.51 -6.17 0.32
CA HIS A 118 9.07 -5.36 -0.77
C HIS A 118 10.53 -4.96 -0.54
N LEU A 119 11.02 -5.15 0.68
CA LEU A 119 12.41 -4.83 1.03
C LEU A 119 13.32 -6.02 0.71
N LYS A 120 14.48 -5.73 0.18
CA LYS A 120 15.49 -6.76 -0.12
C LYS A 120 16.73 -6.52 0.73
N LEU A 121 17.24 -7.60 1.29
CA LEU A 121 18.52 -7.55 1.98
C LEU A 121 19.67 -7.54 0.96
N ASN A 122 20.72 -6.81 1.28
CA ASN A 122 21.96 -6.81 0.49
C ASN A 122 22.65 -8.19 0.48
N ARG A 123 22.29 -9.03 1.45
CA ARG A 123 22.82 -10.39 1.60
C ARG A 123 21.66 -11.35 1.56
N GLU A 124 21.53 -12.09 0.46
CA GLU A 124 20.39 -12.98 0.21
C GLU A 124 20.39 -14.27 1.03
N ASN A 125 21.49 -14.63 1.69
CA ASN A 125 21.67 -15.93 2.36
C ASN A 125 21.99 -15.79 3.86
N ILE A 126 21.38 -14.86 4.55
CA ILE A 126 21.48 -14.81 6.00
C ILE A 126 20.25 -15.49 6.58
N GLU A 127 20.50 -16.63 7.17
CA GLU A 127 19.51 -17.26 8.04
C GLU A 127 19.42 -16.56 9.40
#